data_5722b6c639ab00a1b219f8ffa37cef34
#
_entry.id   5722b6c639ab00a1b219f8ffa37cef34
#
_cell.length_a   1.000
_cell.length_b   1.000
_cell.length_c   1.000
_cell.angle_alpha   90.00
_cell.angle_beta   90.00
_cell.angle_gamma   90.00
#
_symmetry.space_group_name_H-M   'P 1'
#
loop_
_entity.id
_entity.type
_entity.pdbx_description
1 polymer ?
#
loop_
_entity_poly.entity_id
_entity_poly.type
_entity_poly.pdbx_seq_one_letter_code
_entity_poly.pdbx_strand_id
1 'polypeptide(L)'
;MKNNSDLNTLLAEQKAAANEIKMVSAEINMIAINAAIESAHAASGIRTMMDNVLNLMMIAICRLIADSLSSRTLTLKTEELEKLCIRLGVDDIFITDSDGVTVGSNHESAINWRFPDDPKAQAFVFRSLINQTDGAVTQPIAQRDIDSAMFKFVGVSRIDEPGIVQIGLRADSISRYQSEVGSVFGLLAQEIRNLGIKTNTSTNRILLVTQEMSKLD
;
A
#
# COMPACT_ATOMS: atom_id res chain seq x y z
N MET A 1 -5.53 -72.11 2.32
CA MET A 1 -5.88 -71.23 3.46
C MET A 1 -4.79 -70.18 3.78
N LYS A 2 -3.52 -70.34 3.42
CA LYS A 2 -2.46 -69.31 3.61
C LYS A 2 -2.63 -68.05 2.74
N ASN A 3 -3.06 -68.22 1.47
CA ASN A 3 -3.18 -67.10 0.53
C ASN A 3 -4.19 -66.00 0.98
N ASN A 4 -5.30 -66.33 1.64
CA ASN A 4 -6.30 -65.34 2.04
C ASN A 4 -5.86 -64.46 3.22
N SER A 5 -5.01 -64.98 4.12
CA SER A 5 -4.46 -64.21 5.25
C SER A 5 -3.47 -63.17 4.76
N ASP A 6 -2.60 -63.55 3.81
CA ASP A 6 -1.58 -62.67 3.26
C ASP A 6 -2.21 -61.55 2.41
N LEU A 7 -3.27 -61.85 1.67
CA LEU A 7 -4.05 -60.89 0.88
C LEU A 7 -4.74 -59.85 1.80
N ASN A 8 -5.37 -60.27 2.89
CA ASN A 8 -6.02 -59.39 3.84
C ASN A 8 -5.03 -58.47 4.54
N THR A 9 -3.84 -58.95 4.83
CA THR A 9 -2.75 -58.13 5.42
C THR A 9 -2.29 -57.07 4.42
N LEU A 10 -2.07 -57.44 3.18
CA LEU A 10 -1.66 -56.47 2.10
C LEU A 10 -2.72 -55.42 1.88
N LEU A 11 -4.01 -55.77 1.90
CA LEU A 11 -5.13 -54.86 1.74
C LEU A 11 -5.23 -53.89 2.90
N ALA A 12 -4.93 -54.33 4.15
CA ALA A 12 -4.92 -53.47 5.30
C ALA A 12 -3.74 -52.47 5.27
N GLU A 13 -2.57 -52.90 4.82
CA GLU A 13 -1.40 -52.02 4.62
C GLU A 13 -1.63 -50.97 3.54
N GLN A 14 -2.21 -51.35 2.40
CA GLN A 14 -2.57 -50.41 1.34
C GLN A 14 -3.60 -49.38 1.82
N LYS A 15 -4.59 -49.78 2.60
CA LYS A 15 -5.60 -48.89 3.17
C LYS A 15 -5.01 -47.92 4.19
N ALA A 16 -4.05 -48.40 4.97
CA ALA A 16 -3.30 -47.54 5.89
C ALA A 16 -2.45 -46.51 5.16
N ALA A 17 -1.70 -46.92 4.13
CA ALA A 17 -0.91 -46.02 3.28
C ALA A 17 -1.79 -44.96 2.57
N ALA A 18 -2.96 -45.36 2.03
CA ALA A 18 -3.90 -44.46 1.41
C ALA A 18 -4.45 -43.40 2.40
N ASN A 19 -4.71 -43.79 3.64
CA ASN A 19 -5.13 -42.86 4.68
C ASN A 19 -3.99 -41.88 5.09
N GLU A 20 -2.78 -42.37 5.16
CA GLU A 20 -1.60 -41.55 5.45
C GLU A 20 -1.34 -40.50 4.35
N ILE A 21 -1.43 -40.91 3.07
CA ILE A 21 -1.36 -39.98 1.93
C ILE A 21 -2.47 -38.92 2.00
N LYS A 22 -3.68 -39.29 2.40
CA LYS A 22 -4.79 -38.36 2.55
C LYS A 22 -4.55 -37.34 3.65
N MET A 23 -3.98 -37.77 4.78
CA MET A 23 -3.61 -36.87 5.87
C MET A 23 -2.50 -35.91 5.46
N VAL A 24 -1.43 -36.39 4.82
CA VAL A 24 -0.33 -35.56 4.31
C VAL A 24 -0.84 -34.54 3.28
N SER A 25 -1.77 -34.94 2.40
CA SER A 25 -2.39 -34.03 1.43
C SER A 25 -3.17 -32.90 2.11
N ALA A 26 -3.91 -33.20 3.19
CA ALA A 26 -4.64 -32.20 3.94
C ALA A 26 -3.68 -31.22 4.64
N GLU A 27 -2.56 -31.72 5.17
CA GLU A 27 -1.53 -30.92 5.82
C GLU A 27 -0.82 -29.97 4.84
N ILE A 28 -0.46 -30.47 3.65
CA ILE A 28 0.11 -29.63 2.57
C ILE A 28 -0.87 -28.55 2.13
N ASN A 29 -2.15 -28.86 2.05
CA ASN A 29 -3.17 -27.88 1.68
C ASN A 29 -3.31 -26.76 2.74
N MET A 30 -3.22 -27.12 4.01
CA MET A 30 -3.22 -26.17 5.14
C MET A 30 -1.98 -25.27 5.12
N ILE A 31 -0.80 -25.84 4.85
CA ILE A 31 0.46 -25.06 4.71
C ILE A 31 0.35 -24.08 3.54
N ALA A 32 -0.21 -24.48 2.41
CA ALA A 32 -0.40 -23.60 1.24
C ALA A 32 -1.36 -22.45 1.53
N ILE A 33 -2.44 -22.69 2.28
CA ILE A 33 -3.38 -21.66 2.71
C ILE A 33 -2.71 -20.68 3.68
N ASN A 34 -1.99 -21.19 4.67
CA ASN A 34 -1.27 -20.34 5.63
C ASN A 34 -0.22 -19.47 4.92
N ALA A 35 0.55 -20.03 3.98
CA ALA A 35 1.52 -19.27 3.20
C ALA A 35 0.85 -18.16 2.35
N ALA A 36 -0.34 -18.42 1.81
CA ALA A 36 -1.10 -17.41 1.07
C ALA A 36 -1.60 -16.28 2.00
N ILE A 37 -2.04 -16.59 3.22
CA ILE A 37 -2.45 -15.61 4.24
C ILE A 37 -1.25 -14.77 4.67
N GLU A 38 -0.12 -15.38 4.99
CA GLU A 38 1.11 -14.67 5.35
C GLU A 38 1.60 -13.74 4.24
N SER A 39 1.52 -14.19 2.98
CA SER A 39 1.86 -13.35 1.83
C SER A 39 0.93 -12.14 1.69
N ALA A 40 -0.37 -12.32 1.96
CA ALA A 40 -1.34 -11.21 1.95
C ALA A 40 -1.08 -10.21 3.11
N HIS A 41 -0.73 -10.69 4.29
CA HIS A 41 -0.34 -9.85 5.44
C HIS A 41 0.95 -9.07 5.15
N ALA A 42 1.95 -9.72 4.56
CA ALA A 42 3.21 -9.06 4.16
C ALA A 42 2.95 -7.94 3.14
N ALA A 43 2.09 -8.17 2.13
CA ALA A 43 1.73 -7.15 1.16
C ALA A 43 1.01 -5.94 1.81
N SER A 44 0.14 -6.18 2.81
CA SER A 44 -0.51 -5.11 3.58
C SER A 44 0.50 -4.33 4.43
N GLY A 45 1.42 -5.01 5.10
CA GLY A 45 2.50 -4.39 5.87
C GLY A 45 3.41 -3.50 5.02
N ILE A 46 3.75 -3.95 3.81
CA ILE A 46 4.54 -3.16 2.85
C ILE A 46 3.80 -1.89 2.41
N ARG A 47 2.51 -1.97 2.13
CA ARG A 47 1.71 -0.78 1.79
C ARG A 47 1.73 0.27 2.90
N THR A 48 1.54 -0.17 4.15
CA THR A 48 1.60 0.71 5.32
C THR A 48 2.99 1.32 5.48
N MET A 49 4.05 0.53 5.30
CA MET A 49 5.43 1.02 5.37
C MET A 49 5.73 2.03 4.26
N MET A 50 5.28 1.77 3.03
CA MET A 50 5.40 2.71 1.92
C MET A 50 4.66 4.02 2.18
N ASP A 51 3.45 3.98 2.74
CA ASP A 51 2.69 5.18 3.08
C ASP A 51 3.42 6.00 4.16
N ASN A 52 3.99 5.35 5.17
CA ASN A 52 4.79 6.02 6.20
C ASN A 52 6.05 6.68 5.63
N VAL A 53 6.78 5.98 4.75
CA VAL A 53 7.97 6.54 4.08
C VAL A 53 7.59 7.74 3.21
N LEU A 54 6.48 7.63 2.47
CA LEU A 54 5.96 8.72 1.65
C LEU A 54 5.59 9.94 2.50
N ASN A 55 4.92 9.73 3.64
CA ASN A 55 4.60 10.80 4.59
C ASN A 55 5.86 11.52 5.06
N LEU A 56 6.89 10.78 5.47
CA LEU A 56 8.16 11.36 5.94
C LEU A 56 8.87 12.15 4.84
N MET A 57 8.92 11.62 3.62
CA MET A 57 9.48 12.34 2.46
C MET A 57 8.72 13.63 2.17
N MET A 58 7.39 13.58 2.14
CA MET A 58 6.56 14.75 1.88
C MET A 58 6.71 15.81 2.98
N ILE A 59 6.78 15.42 4.27
CA ILE A 59 7.07 16.34 5.38
C ILE A 59 8.44 16.99 5.18
N ALA A 60 9.47 16.23 4.84
CA ALA A 60 10.81 16.78 4.61
C ALA A 60 10.83 17.80 3.45
N ILE A 61 10.12 17.51 2.36
CA ILE A 61 9.96 18.46 1.25
C ILE A 61 9.24 19.74 1.70
N CYS A 62 8.14 19.62 2.44
CA CYS A 62 7.43 20.78 2.98
C CYS A 62 8.35 21.65 3.86
N ARG A 63 9.14 21.03 4.75
CA ARG A 63 10.10 21.73 5.60
C ARG A 63 11.19 22.45 4.81
N LEU A 64 11.75 21.80 3.76
CA LEU A 64 12.71 22.45 2.87
C LEU A 64 12.11 23.67 2.16
N ILE A 65 10.83 23.60 1.77
CA ILE A 65 10.12 24.76 1.18
C ILE A 65 9.96 25.86 2.25
N ALA A 66 9.55 25.52 3.49
CA ALA A 66 9.42 26.47 4.59
C ALA A 66 10.77 27.13 4.93
N ASP A 67 11.86 26.39 4.97
CA ASP A 67 13.22 26.91 5.17
C ASP A 67 13.63 27.86 4.03
N SER A 68 13.29 27.51 2.78
CA SER A 68 13.59 28.35 1.60
C SER A 68 12.79 29.64 1.60
N LEU A 69 11.56 29.65 2.13
CA LEU A 69 10.78 30.87 2.35
C LEU A 69 11.42 31.75 3.44
N SER A 70 11.76 31.16 4.57
CA SER A 70 12.38 31.86 5.69
C SER A 70 13.73 32.49 5.31
N SER A 71 14.52 31.80 4.54
CA SER A 71 15.81 32.31 4.02
C SER A 71 15.65 33.25 2.82
N ARG A 72 14.43 33.50 2.35
CA ARG A 72 14.11 34.34 1.17
C ARG A 72 14.79 33.86 -0.14
N THR A 73 15.08 32.58 -0.23
CA THR A 73 15.66 31.97 -1.43
C THR A 73 14.59 31.46 -2.41
N LEU A 74 13.34 31.38 -1.97
CA LEU A 74 12.19 31.00 -2.76
C LEU A 74 11.23 32.20 -2.94
N THR A 75 10.71 32.37 -4.15
CA THR A 75 9.65 33.36 -4.45
C THR A 75 8.30 32.66 -4.57
N LEU A 76 7.23 33.40 -4.28
CA LEU A 76 5.85 32.88 -4.36
C LEU A 76 5.26 32.95 -5.78
N LYS A 77 6.09 33.20 -6.81
CA LYS A 77 5.61 33.27 -8.19
C LYS A 77 5.21 31.89 -8.69
N THR A 78 4.04 31.80 -9.30
CA THR A 78 3.49 30.55 -9.85
C THR A 78 4.47 29.79 -10.71
N GLU A 79 5.14 30.47 -11.64
CA GLU A 79 6.12 29.87 -12.57
C GLU A 79 7.33 29.26 -11.85
N GLU A 80 7.81 29.87 -10.76
CA GLU A 80 8.91 29.33 -9.97
C GLU A 80 8.47 28.15 -9.11
N LEU A 81 7.25 28.18 -8.59
CA LEU A 81 6.66 27.06 -7.85
C LEU A 81 6.34 25.87 -8.77
N GLU A 82 5.93 26.12 -10.02
CA GLU A 82 5.75 25.08 -11.04
C GLU A 82 7.08 24.37 -11.36
N LYS A 83 8.16 25.12 -11.59
CA LYS A 83 9.50 24.53 -11.77
C LYS A 83 9.94 23.76 -10.54
N LEU A 84 9.61 24.23 -9.36
CA LEU A 84 9.94 23.57 -8.10
C LEU A 84 9.16 22.25 -7.97
N CYS A 85 7.88 22.19 -8.30
CA CYS A 85 7.08 20.97 -8.37
C CYS A 85 7.76 19.90 -9.23
N ILE A 86 8.15 20.27 -10.46
CA ILE A 86 8.81 19.36 -11.41
C ILE A 86 10.13 18.81 -10.80
N ARG A 87 10.93 19.68 -10.18
CA ARG A 87 12.22 19.28 -9.58
C ARG A 87 12.07 18.39 -8.35
N LEU A 88 11.04 18.61 -7.55
CA LEU A 88 10.77 17.85 -6.33
C LEU A 88 9.93 16.58 -6.59
N GLY A 89 9.35 16.44 -7.78
CA GLY A 89 8.47 15.32 -8.12
C GLY A 89 7.14 15.36 -7.37
N VAL A 90 6.62 16.55 -7.07
CA VAL A 90 5.30 16.77 -6.47
C VAL A 90 4.37 17.41 -7.49
N ASP A 91 3.05 17.21 -7.33
CA ASP A 91 2.07 17.74 -8.28
C ASP A 91 1.58 19.14 -7.88
N ASP A 92 1.37 19.38 -6.58
CA ASP A 92 0.84 20.63 -6.08
C ASP A 92 1.69 21.21 -4.94
N ILE A 93 1.80 22.54 -4.91
CA ILE A 93 2.31 23.32 -3.77
C ILE A 93 1.29 24.42 -3.43
N PHE A 94 0.96 24.53 -2.15
CA PHE A 94 0.15 25.61 -1.59
C PHE A 94 0.89 26.24 -0.41
N ILE A 95 1.00 27.56 -0.43
CA ILE A 95 1.61 28.35 0.64
C ILE A 95 0.59 29.38 1.06
N THR A 96 0.25 29.43 2.35
CA THR A 96 -0.77 30.34 2.85
C THR A 96 -0.16 31.44 3.73
N ASP A 97 -0.94 32.50 3.93
CA ASP A 97 -0.75 33.48 4.98
C ASP A 97 -1.35 33.03 6.33
N SER A 98 -1.34 33.94 7.30
CA SER A 98 -1.89 33.75 8.65
C SER A 98 -3.41 33.57 8.71
N ASP A 99 -4.14 33.96 7.67
CA ASP A 99 -5.59 33.77 7.55
C ASP A 99 -5.96 32.44 6.88
N GLY A 100 -4.95 31.70 6.41
CA GLY A 100 -5.12 30.48 5.64
C GLY A 100 -5.50 30.73 4.20
N VAL A 101 -5.20 31.92 3.67
CA VAL A 101 -5.40 32.27 2.25
C VAL A 101 -4.14 31.92 1.48
N THR A 102 -4.30 31.23 0.36
CA THR A 102 -3.18 30.84 -0.51
C THR A 102 -2.55 32.07 -1.17
N VAL A 103 -1.31 32.34 -0.83
CA VAL A 103 -0.49 33.45 -1.36
C VAL A 103 0.56 32.98 -2.36
N GLY A 104 0.81 31.65 -2.44
CA GLY A 104 1.70 31.02 -3.39
C GLY A 104 1.23 29.64 -3.78
N SER A 105 1.22 29.35 -5.07
CA SER A 105 0.89 28.03 -5.64
C SER A 105 1.47 27.88 -7.04
N ASN A 106 1.71 26.64 -7.48
CA ASN A 106 2.01 26.33 -8.88
C ASN A 106 0.76 26.41 -9.78
N HIS A 107 -0.42 26.67 -9.21
CA HIS A 107 -1.67 26.90 -9.93
C HIS A 107 -2.18 28.33 -9.67
N GLU A 108 -2.27 29.12 -10.71
CA GLU A 108 -2.74 30.50 -10.59
C GLU A 108 -4.19 30.58 -10.06
N SER A 109 -5.02 29.61 -10.43
CA SER A 109 -6.40 29.49 -9.95
C SER A 109 -6.54 29.21 -8.46
N ALA A 110 -5.47 28.76 -7.79
CA ALA A 110 -5.46 28.51 -6.37
C ALA A 110 -5.09 29.75 -5.54
N ILE A 111 -4.56 30.79 -6.16
CA ILE A 111 -4.24 32.05 -5.48
C ILE A 111 -5.53 32.69 -4.97
N ASN A 112 -5.49 33.18 -3.74
CA ASN A 112 -6.62 33.71 -2.97
C ASN A 112 -7.65 32.66 -2.54
N TRP A 113 -7.42 31.36 -2.82
CA TRP A 113 -8.24 30.31 -2.23
C TRP A 113 -7.96 30.18 -0.73
N ARG A 114 -9.02 30.15 0.08
CA ARG A 114 -8.92 30.05 1.52
C ARG A 114 -9.16 28.62 1.98
N PHE A 115 -8.28 28.11 2.81
CA PHE A 115 -8.51 26.83 3.51
C PHE A 115 -9.81 26.90 4.31
N PRO A 116 -10.74 25.95 4.09
CA PRO A 116 -12.10 26.02 4.63
C PRO A 116 -12.15 25.95 6.15
N ASP A 117 -13.13 26.65 6.73
CA ASP A 117 -13.43 26.59 8.16
C ASP A 117 -14.41 25.45 8.51
N ASP A 118 -14.95 24.74 7.50
CA ASP A 118 -15.85 23.61 7.69
C ASP A 118 -15.06 22.35 8.08
N PRO A 119 -15.30 21.75 9.27
CA PRO A 119 -14.63 20.51 9.71
C PRO A 119 -14.86 19.30 8.79
N LYS A 120 -15.88 19.36 7.91
CA LYS A 120 -16.15 18.30 6.94
C LYS A 120 -15.33 18.43 5.65
N ALA A 121 -14.77 19.60 5.38
CA ALA A 121 -13.94 19.83 4.22
C ALA A 121 -12.58 19.11 4.35
N GLN A 122 -12.12 18.57 3.23
CA GLN A 122 -10.86 17.81 3.19
C GLN A 122 -9.67 18.63 3.71
N ALA A 123 -9.57 19.90 3.31
CA ALA A 123 -8.43 20.74 3.65
C ALA A 123 -8.49 21.35 5.07
N PHE A 124 -9.61 21.19 5.81
CA PHE A 124 -9.81 21.77 7.15
C PHE A 124 -8.70 21.39 8.14
N VAL A 125 -8.25 20.14 8.14
CA VAL A 125 -7.27 19.62 9.12
C VAL A 125 -5.94 20.39 9.11
N PHE A 126 -5.59 20.98 7.96
CA PHE A 126 -4.35 21.74 7.82
C PHE A 126 -4.39 23.12 8.49
N ARG A 127 -5.59 23.67 8.79
CA ARG A 127 -5.70 24.96 9.48
C ARG A 127 -5.05 24.97 10.86
N SER A 128 -4.96 23.81 11.51
CA SER A 128 -4.27 23.69 12.80
C SER A 128 -2.79 24.11 12.73
N LEU A 129 -2.18 24.04 11.53
CA LEU A 129 -0.77 24.39 11.29
C LEU A 129 -0.50 25.88 11.33
N ILE A 130 -1.52 26.73 11.09
CA ILE A 130 -1.35 28.20 10.99
C ILE A 130 -0.73 28.78 12.26
N ASN A 131 -1.16 28.28 13.43
CA ASN A 131 -0.74 28.79 14.74
C ASN A 131 0.20 27.83 15.49
N GLN A 132 0.73 26.83 14.81
CA GLN A 132 1.68 25.89 15.40
C GLN A 132 3.12 26.25 15.01
N THR A 133 4.04 25.99 15.92
CA THR A 133 5.47 26.02 15.64
C THR A 133 5.91 24.60 15.33
N ASP A 134 6.50 24.34 14.14
CA ASP A 134 6.99 23.02 13.71
C ASP A 134 5.90 21.93 13.63
N GLY A 135 4.64 22.33 13.36
CA GLY A 135 3.54 21.39 13.13
C GLY A 135 3.68 20.65 11.81
N ALA A 136 3.16 19.41 11.77
CA ALA A 136 3.02 18.62 10.54
C ALA A 136 1.70 17.88 10.55
N VAL A 137 1.02 17.84 9.40
CA VAL A 137 -0.24 17.09 9.18
C VAL A 137 -0.08 16.26 7.92
N THR A 138 -0.44 14.98 8.01
CA THR A 138 -0.51 14.05 6.88
C THR A 138 -1.93 13.57 6.69
N GLN A 139 -2.37 13.43 5.45
CA GLN A 139 -3.67 12.85 5.12
C GLN A 139 -3.51 11.56 4.32
N PRO A 140 -4.43 10.58 4.47
CA PRO A 140 -4.60 9.52 3.49
C PRO A 140 -5.01 10.12 2.14
N ILE A 141 -4.97 9.31 1.07
CA ILE A 141 -5.49 9.74 -0.23
C ILE A 141 -6.98 10.09 -0.06
N ALA A 142 -7.34 11.29 -0.46
CA ALA A 142 -8.69 11.84 -0.38
C ALA A 142 -9.02 12.67 -1.63
N GLN A 143 -10.31 12.87 -1.85
CA GLN A 143 -10.80 13.77 -2.88
C GLN A 143 -10.52 15.22 -2.47
N ARG A 144 -9.91 16.03 -3.34
CA ARG A 144 -9.63 17.43 -3.02
C ARG A 144 -10.84 18.33 -3.30
N ASP A 145 -10.98 19.39 -2.51
CA ASP A 145 -12.15 20.28 -2.55
C ASP A 145 -12.28 21.07 -3.85
N ILE A 146 -11.18 21.31 -4.59
CA ILE A 146 -11.15 22.22 -5.74
C ILE A 146 -11.76 21.58 -7.00
N ASP A 147 -11.44 20.31 -7.30
CA ASP A 147 -11.82 19.65 -8.56
C ASP A 147 -12.19 18.17 -8.44
N SER A 148 -12.33 17.70 -7.20
CA SER A 148 -12.66 16.30 -6.90
C SER A 148 -11.61 15.27 -7.34
N ALA A 149 -10.40 15.67 -7.71
CA ALA A 149 -9.31 14.75 -8.00
C ALA A 149 -8.79 14.08 -6.72
N MET A 150 -8.30 12.85 -6.85
CA MET A 150 -7.78 12.09 -5.73
C MET A 150 -6.31 12.45 -5.47
N PHE A 151 -6.02 12.96 -4.28
CA PHE A 151 -4.69 13.40 -3.86
C PHE A 151 -4.34 12.92 -2.45
N LYS A 152 -3.04 12.76 -2.23
CA LYS A 152 -2.45 12.70 -0.89
C LYS A 152 -1.83 14.05 -0.59
N PHE A 153 -2.24 14.66 0.51
CA PHE A 153 -1.69 15.93 0.97
C PHE A 153 -0.90 15.77 2.26
N VAL A 154 0.17 16.56 2.35
CA VAL A 154 0.96 16.75 3.56
C VAL A 154 1.24 18.23 3.70
N GLY A 155 1.13 18.75 4.92
CA GLY A 155 1.43 20.14 5.21
C GLY A 155 2.27 20.29 6.48
N VAL A 156 3.00 21.40 6.56
CA VAL A 156 3.74 21.84 7.74
C VAL A 156 3.43 23.30 8.04
N SER A 157 3.69 23.71 9.28
CA SER A 157 3.66 25.13 9.64
C SER A 157 4.76 25.89 8.91
N ARG A 158 4.46 27.12 8.47
CA ARG A 158 5.50 28.07 8.05
C ARG A 158 6.35 28.47 9.25
N ILE A 159 7.59 28.86 9.00
CA ILE A 159 8.55 29.27 10.04
C ILE A 159 8.92 30.75 9.95
N ASP A 160 8.64 31.39 8.83
CA ASP A 160 8.88 32.82 8.60
C ASP A 160 7.72 33.71 9.13
N GLU A 161 6.49 33.22 8.98
CA GLU A 161 5.26 33.85 9.49
C GLU A 161 4.19 32.78 9.71
N PRO A 162 3.11 33.06 10.47
CA PRO A 162 2.00 32.11 10.59
C PRO A 162 1.43 31.73 9.23
N GLY A 163 1.19 30.43 9.01
CA GLY A 163 0.70 29.93 7.74
C GLY A 163 1.04 28.47 7.50
N ILE A 164 0.74 28.00 6.31
CA ILE A 164 0.87 26.59 5.91
C ILE A 164 1.77 26.48 4.69
N VAL A 165 2.66 25.50 4.66
CA VAL A 165 3.26 24.96 3.46
C VAL A 165 2.66 23.57 3.23
N GLN A 166 1.94 23.37 2.14
CA GLN A 166 1.32 22.09 1.79
C GLN A 166 1.79 21.65 0.42
N ILE A 167 2.04 20.35 0.28
CA ILE A 167 2.27 19.70 -1.02
C ILE A 167 1.26 18.59 -1.26
N GLY A 168 0.98 18.32 -2.53
CA GLY A 168 0.09 17.29 -2.99
C GLY A 168 0.74 16.34 -3.97
N LEU A 169 0.39 15.06 -3.88
CA LEU A 169 0.69 14.03 -4.87
C LEU A 169 -0.59 13.38 -5.35
N ARG A 170 -0.74 13.23 -6.66
CA ARG A 170 -1.89 12.55 -7.29
C ARG A 170 -1.88 11.07 -6.95
N ALA A 171 -3.07 10.53 -6.74
CA ALA A 171 -3.23 9.11 -6.44
C ALA A 171 -2.68 8.20 -7.54
N ASP A 172 -2.76 8.63 -8.81
CA ASP A 172 -2.26 7.87 -9.96
C ASP A 172 -0.73 7.69 -9.90
N SER A 173 -0.01 8.73 -9.51
CA SER A 173 1.44 8.67 -9.32
C SER A 173 1.81 7.72 -8.20
N ILE A 174 1.10 7.78 -7.07
CA ILE A 174 1.30 6.89 -5.91
C ILE A 174 0.96 5.45 -6.27
N SER A 175 -0.18 5.22 -6.93
CA SER A 175 -0.64 3.87 -7.31
C SER A 175 0.33 3.14 -8.23
N ARG A 176 1.02 3.87 -9.10
CA ARG A 176 2.04 3.30 -9.99
C ARG A 176 3.18 2.67 -9.19
N TYR A 177 3.74 3.38 -8.23
CA TYR A 177 4.79 2.87 -7.35
C TYR A 177 4.32 1.69 -6.48
N GLN A 178 3.10 1.79 -5.94
CA GLN A 178 2.51 0.72 -5.13
C GLN A 178 2.24 -0.55 -5.94
N SER A 179 1.84 -0.44 -7.21
CA SER A 179 1.58 -1.59 -8.08
C SER A 179 2.86 -2.32 -8.47
N GLU A 180 3.95 -1.61 -8.71
CA GLU A 180 5.26 -2.20 -9.02
C GLU A 180 5.76 -3.07 -7.87
N VAL A 181 5.68 -2.58 -6.63
CA VAL A 181 6.08 -3.35 -5.44
C VAL A 181 5.08 -4.46 -5.14
N GLY A 182 3.78 -4.19 -5.23
CA GLY A 182 2.71 -5.15 -4.94
C GLY A 182 2.67 -6.31 -5.94
N SER A 183 3.09 -6.11 -7.19
CA SER A 183 3.10 -7.15 -8.23
C SER A 183 4.06 -8.30 -7.89
N VAL A 184 5.21 -8.02 -7.31
CA VAL A 184 6.20 -9.03 -6.90
C VAL A 184 5.62 -9.97 -5.84
N PHE A 185 4.92 -9.42 -4.83
CA PHE A 185 4.28 -10.24 -3.79
C PHE A 185 3.06 -10.98 -4.31
N GLY A 186 2.31 -10.39 -5.24
CA GLY A 186 1.20 -11.05 -5.93
C GLY A 186 1.65 -12.28 -6.74
N LEU A 187 2.77 -12.17 -7.45
CA LEU A 187 3.37 -13.29 -8.19
C LEU A 187 3.84 -14.41 -7.25
N LEU A 188 4.49 -14.07 -6.14
CA LEU A 188 4.92 -15.05 -5.13
C LEU A 188 3.73 -15.80 -4.53
N ALA A 189 2.66 -15.09 -4.14
CA ALA A 189 1.46 -15.69 -3.60
C ALA A 189 0.76 -16.61 -4.61
N GLN A 190 0.77 -16.24 -5.89
CA GLN A 190 0.20 -17.04 -6.97
C GLN A 190 1.02 -18.31 -7.22
N GLU A 191 2.35 -18.23 -7.17
CA GLU A 191 3.22 -19.38 -7.34
C GLU A 191 3.09 -20.40 -6.20
N ILE A 192 3.01 -19.92 -4.95
CA ILE A 192 2.74 -20.76 -3.78
C ILE A 192 1.37 -21.47 -3.94
N ARG A 193 0.34 -20.76 -4.38
CA ARG A 193 -0.98 -21.34 -4.64
C ARG A 193 -0.92 -22.40 -5.74
N ASN A 194 -0.22 -22.14 -6.84
CA ASN A 194 -0.03 -23.08 -7.95
C ASN A 194 0.70 -24.34 -7.49
N LEU A 195 1.71 -24.18 -6.63
CA LEU A 195 2.43 -25.30 -6.03
C LEU A 195 1.52 -26.17 -5.17
N GLY A 196 0.67 -25.57 -4.33
CA GLY A 196 -0.33 -26.26 -3.53
C GLY A 196 -1.32 -27.06 -4.38
N ILE A 197 -1.83 -26.48 -5.46
CA ILE A 197 -2.74 -27.17 -6.41
C ILE A 197 -2.04 -28.35 -7.09
N LYS A 198 -0.81 -28.17 -7.59
CA LYS A 198 -0.04 -29.24 -8.24
C LYS A 198 0.23 -30.40 -7.28
N THR A 199 0.60 -30.09 -6.03
CA THR A 199 0.85 -31.10 -4.99
C THR A 199 -0.43 -31.89 -4.70
N ASN A 200 -1.56 -31.19 -4.50
CA ASN A 200 -2.85 -31.85 -4.25
C ASN A 200 -3.29 -32.75 -5.44
N THR A 201 -3.10 -32.28 -6.68
CA THR A 201 -3.39 -33.07 -7.88
C THR A 201 -2.52 -34.31 -7.95
N SER A 202 -1.23 -34.20 -7.66
CA SER A 202 -0.30 -35.35 -7.67
C SER A 202 -0.65 -36.37 -6.59
N THR A 203 -1.01 -35.90 -5.39
CA THR A 203 -1.45 -36.73 -4.28
C THR A 203 -2.74 -37.50 -4.61
N ASN A 204 -3.73 -36.81 -5.22
CA ASN A 204 -4.96 -37.48 -5.66
C ASN A 204 -4.72 -38.53 -6.76
N ARG A 205 -3.77 -38.29 -7.67
CA ARG A 205 -3.35 -39.29 -8.68
C ARG A 205 -2.73 -40.52 -8.04
N ILE A 206 -1.83 -40.34 -7.08
CA ILE A 206 -1.21 -41.45 -6.32
C ILE A 206 -2.31 -42.24 -5.62
N LEU A 207 -3.27 -41.57 -4.96
CA LEU A 207 -4.39 -42.22 -4.29
C LEU A 207 -5.24 -43.07 -5.24
N LEU A 208 -5.57 -42.55 -6.43
CA LEU A 208 -6.34 -43.26 -7.44
C LEU A 208 -5.59 -44.48 -7.94
N VAL A 209 -4.31 -44.38 -8.26
CA VAL A 209 -3.48 -45.51 -8.70
C VAL A 209 -3.40 -46.58 -7.60
N THR A 210 -3.23 -46.20 -6.36
CA THR A 210 -3.21 -47.13 -5.23
C THR A 210 -4.55 -47.84 -5.06
N GLN A 211 -5.68 -47.16 -5.28
CA GLN A 211 -7.02 -47.76 -5.25
C GLN A 211 -7.29 -48.70 -6.43
N GLU A 212 -6.78 -48.40 -7.62
CA GLU A 212 -6.90 -49.27 -8.79
C GLU A 212 -6.06 -50.52 -8.62
N MET A 213 -4.84 -50.41 -8.12
CA MET A 213 -3.98 -51.57 -7.82
C MET A 213 -4.63 -52.51 -6.79
N SER A 214 -5.35 -51.95 -5.79
CA SER A 214 -6.04 -52.78 -4.79
C SER A 214 -7.30 -53.51 -5.31
N LYS A 215 -7.73 -53.27 -6.55
CA LYS A 215 -8.86 -53.95 -7.19
C LYS A 215 -8.44 -55.08 -8.15
N LEU A 216 -7.15 -55.12 -8.47
CA LEU A 216 -6.60 -56.10 -9.41
C LEU A 216 -6.14 -57.38 -8.72
N ASP A 217 -6.15 -57.43 -7.41
CA ASP A 217 -5.93 -58.57 -6.53
C ASP A 217 -7.27 -59.12 -6.00
#